data_7be8f4670f870abae8aaaa374b4d41da
#
_entry.id   7be8f4670f870abae8aaaa374b4d41da
#
_cell.length_a   1.000
_cell.length_b   1.000
_cell.length_c   1.000
_cell.angle_alpha   90.00
_cell.angle_beta   90.00
_cell.angle_gamma   90.00
#
_symmetry.space_group_name_H-M   'P 1'
#
loop_
_entity.id
_entity.type
_entity.pdbx_description
1 polymer ?
#
loop_
_entity_poly.entity_id
_entity_poly.type
_entity_poly.pdbx_seq_one_letter_code
_entity_poly.pdbx_strand_id
1 'polypeptide(L)'
;MDLENIKDKIVIVRGQQTILDSDVAMLYGVETKRVNEAVKNNPDKFPEGYIIYLSNDEADSLRSKFSTLKNPGRGGHSKYSPKAFTEKALYMIATILKSPKATETTISIIETFAKVRELSRNISELHQQEDNNTRQSMLQKSGEIIADIISSDFETTDTETTVELNLAILSVKHTIKRKPKK
;
A
#
# COMPACT_ATOMS: atom_id res chain seq x y z
N MET A 1 0.17 5.32 8.35
CA MET A 1 -1.04 4.98 7.57
C MET A 1 -1.73 3.86 8.32
N ASP A 2 -2.99 3.98 8.63
CA ASP A 2 -3.73 2.98 9.41
C ASP A 2 -4.20 1.87 8.46
N LEU A 3 -3.39 0.82 8.34
CA LEU A 3 -3.60 -0.28 7.38
C LEU A 3 -4.82 -1.15 7.70
N GLU A 4 -5.25 -1.22 8.97
CA GLU A 4 -6.48 -1.92 9.34
C GLU A 4 -7.70 -1.25 8.69
N ASN A 5 -7.73 0.08 8.63
CA ASN A 5 -8.80 0.83 7.99
C ASN A 5 -8.84 0.68 6.44
N ILE A 6 -7.76 0.22 5.82
CA ILE A 6 -7.68 0.06 4.35
C ILE A 6 -8.20 -1.31 3.95
N LYS A 7 -7.88 -2.37 4.71
CA LYS A 7 -8.28 -3.75 4.38
C LYS A 7 -9.78 -3.89 4.20
N ASP A 8 -10.56 -3.24 5.07
CA ASP A 8 -12.03 -3.26 5.04
C ASP A 8 -12.63 -2.50 3.84
N LYS A 9 -11.81 -1.70 3.13
CA LYS A 9 -12.22 -0.88 1.99
C LYS A 9 -11.81 -1.49 0.65
N ILE A 10 -11.03 -2.58 0.68
CA ILE A 10 -10.62 -3.28 -0.52
C ILE A 10 -11.81 -4.04 -1.10
N VAL A 11 -12.12 -3.73 -2.35
CA VAL A 11 -13.16 -4.42 -3.12
C VAL A 11 -12.54 -5.11 -4.33
N ILE A 12 -13.05 -6.28 -4.67
CA ILE A 12 -12.61 -6.99 -5.87
C ILE A 12 -13.52 -6.60 -7.02
N VAL A 13 -12.94 -5.95 -8.03
CA VAL A 13 -13.62 -5.57 -9.27
C VAL A 13 -12.91 -6.24 -10.43
N ARG A 14 -13.62 -7.04 -11.21
CA ARG A 14 -13.07 -7.78 -12.37
C ARG A 14 -11.81 -8.58 -12.03
N GLY A 15 -11.77 -9.19 -10.83
CA GLY A 15 -10.63 -9.98 -10.34
C GLY A 15 -9.44 -9.18 -9.81
N GLN A 16 -9.52 -7.85 -9.76
CA GLN A 16 -8.48 -6.98 -9.23
C GLN A 16 -8.87 -6.39 -7.88
N GLN A 17 -7.94 -6.30 -6.95
CA GLN A 17 -8.10 -5.57 -5.70
C GLN A 17 -8.08 -4.08 -5.98
N THR A 18 -9.12 -3.38 -5.53
CA THR A 18 -9.32 -1.95 -5.78
C THR A 18 -9.95 -1.27 -4.56
N ILE A 19 -9.90 0.06 -4.54
CA ILE A 19 -10.58 0.91 -3.55
C ILE A 19 -11.43 1.93 -4.30
N LEU A 20 -12.63 2.20 -3.79
CA LEU A 20 -13.55 3.16 -4.41
C LEU A 20 -13.06 4.61 -4.20
N ASP A 21 -13.42 5.51 -5.12
CA ASP A 21 -13.03 6.93 -5.08
C ASP A 21 -13.45 7.64 -3.78
N SER A 22 -14.58 7.28 -3.21
CA SER A 22 -15.03 7.79 -1.91
C SER A 22 -14.12 7.35 -0.75
N ASP A 23 -13.65 6.11 -0.79
CA ASP A 23 -12.76 5.56 0.24
C ASP A 23 -11.33 6.09 0.08
N VAL A 24 -10.87 6.28 -1.15
CA VAL A 24 -9.60 6.97 -1.45
C VAL A 24 -9.62 8.39 -0.90
N ALA A 25 -10.74 9.10 -1.05
CA ALA A 25 -10.90 10.44 -0.51
C ALA A 25 -10.80 10.46 1.02
N MET A 26 -11.44 9.51 1.70
CA MET A 26 -11.30 9.35 3.15
C MET A 26 -9.86 9.02 3.56
N LEU A 27 -9.19 8.14 2.82
CA LEU A 27 -7.82 7.73 3.07
C LEU A 27 -6.86 8.93 3.06
N TYR A 28 -7.00 9.81 2.08
CA TYR A 28 -6.14 10.99 1.94
C TYR A 28 -6.67 12.25 2.64
N GLY A 29 -7.82 12.16 3.33
CA GLY A 29 -8.40 13.27 4.07
C GLY A 29 -8.84 14.43 3.18
N VAL A 30 -9.42 14.11 2.01
CA VAL A 30 -9.93 15.07 1.04
C VAL A 30 -11.35 14.72 0.60
N GLU A 31 -12.02 15.63 -0.10
CA GLU A 31 -13.32 15.33 -0.72
C GLU A 31 -13.14 14.45 -1.97
N THR A 32 -14.11 13.55 -2.24
CA THR A 32 -14.14 12.69 -3.44
C THR A 32 -14.01 13.51 -4.73
N LYS A 33 -14.59 14.70 -4.76
CA LYS A 33 -14.45 15.63 -5.87
C LYS A 33 -12.99 15.99 -6.17
N ARG A 34 -12.19 16.21 -5.11
CA ARG A 34 -10.76 16.54 -5.23
C ARG A 34 -9.96 15.40 -5.83
N VAL A 35 -10.24 14.16 -5.42
CA VAL A 35 -9.61 12.96 -6.02
C VAL A 35 -9.93 12.91 -7.51
N ASN A 36 -11.21 13.05 -7.87
CA ASN A 36 -11.65 12.97 -9.25
C ASN A 36 -11.10 14.10 -10.13
N GLU A 37 -10.99 15.33 -9.60
CA GLU A 37 -10.35 16.47 -10.26
C GLU A 37 -8.85 16.24 -10.47
N ALA A 38 -8.14 15.77 -9.44
CA ALA A 38 -6.71 15.48 -9.52
C ALA A 38 -6.41 14.44 -10.60
N VAL A 39 -7.19 13.37 -10.66
CA VAL A 39 -7.07 12.33 -11.70
C VAL A 39 -7.35 12.91 -13.08
N LYS A 40 -8.44 13.67 -13.24
CA LYS A 40 -8.81 14.28 -14.52
C LYS A 40 -7.75 15.25 -15.05
N ASN A 41 -7.09 15.97 -14.15
CA ASN A 41 -6.08 16.97 -14.50
C ASN A 41 -4.68 16.36 -14.76
N ASN A 42 -4.51 15.06 -14.48
CA ASN A 42 -3.25 14.34 -14.66
C ASN A 42 -3.45 12.99 -15.38
N PRO A 43 -4.06 12.97 -16.58
CA PRO A 43 -4.41 11.71 -17.26
C PRO A 43 -3.17 10.86 -17.56
N ASP A 44 -2.05 11.49 -17.90
CA ASP A 44 -0.79 10.81 -18.26
C ASP A 44 -0.17 10.01 -17.10
N LYS A 45 -0.60 10.29 -15.87
CA LYS A 45 -0.15 9.56 -14.67
C LYS A 45 -0.92 8.26 -14.41
N PHE A 46 -1.98 8.00 -15.17
CA PHE A 46 -2.85 6.84 -14.97
C PHE A 46 -2.92 5.98 -16.24
N PRO A 47 -1.89 5.16 -16.51
CA PRO A 47 -1.92 4.21 -17.61
C PRO A 47 -3.12 3.27 -17.51
N GLU A 48 -3.41 2.58 -18.63
CA GLU A 48 -4.47 1.57 -18.67
C GLU A 48 -4.32 0.55 -17.53
N GLY A 49 -5.43 0.17 -16.90
CA GLY A 49 -5.45 -0.74 -15.77
C GLY A 49 -5.21 -0.09 -14.39
N TYR A 50 -4.93 1.21 -14.30
CA TYR A 50 -4.83 1.90 -13.00
C TYR A 50 -6.21 2.23 -12.43
N ILE A 51 -7.17 2.60 -13.29
CA ILE A 51 -8.51 3.04 -12.92
C ILE A 51 -9.53 2.17 -13.63
N ILE A 52 -10.48 1.62 -12.88
CA ILE A 52 -11.61 0.89 -13.40
C ILE A 52 -12.85 1.78 -13.28
N TYR A 53 -13.44 2.10 -14.41
CA TYR A 53 -14.71 2.80 -14.47
C TYR A 53 -15.83 1.77 -14.29
N LEU A 54 -16.59 1.91 -13.22
CA LEU A 54 -17.67 0.97 -12.90
C LEU A 54 -18.90 1.24 -13.76
N SER A 55 -19.54 0.17 -14.22
CA SER A 55 -20.89 0.26 -14.75
C SER A 55 -21.90 0.60 -13.63
N ASN A 56 -23.11 1.00 -14.00
CA ASN A 56 -24.15 1.26 -13.00
C ASN A 56 -24.49 0.00 -12.19
N ASP A 57 -24.55 -1.16 -12.84
CA ASP A 57 -24.84 -2.45 -12.19
C ASP A 57 -23.73 -2.86 -11.23
N GLU A 58 -22.45 -2.68 -11.59
CA GLU A 58 -21.32 -2.92 -10.72
C GLU A 58 -21.34 -1.98 -9.51
N ALA A 59 -21.61 -0.71 -9.73
CA ALA A 59 -21.71 0.29 -8.66
C ALA A 59 -22.84 -0.02 -7.69
N ASP A 60 -24.01 -0.41 -8.17
CA ASP A 60 -25.16 -0.75 -7.35
C ASP A 60 -24.95 -2.07 -6.60
N SER A 61 -24.31 -3.06 -7.22
CA SER A 61 -23.92 -4.31 -6.55
C SER A 61 -22.94 -4.05 -5.39
N LEU A 62 -21.96 -3.18 -5.59
CA LEU A 62 -21.02 -2.80 -4.52
C LEU A 62 -21.71 -2.02 -3.42
N ARG A 63 -22.55 -1.04 -3.75
CA ARG A 63 -23.34 -0.29 -2.76
C ARG A 63 -24.23 -1.20 -1.92
N SER A 64 -24.91 -2.19 -2.51
CA SER A 64 -25.77 -3.11 -1.77
C SER A 64 -24.99 -3.98 -0.80
N LYS A 65 -23.78 -4.41 -1.14
CA LYS A 65 -22.89 -5.18 -0.26
C LYS A 65 -22.39 -4.36 0.95
N PHE A 66 -22.17 -3.07 0.78
CA PHE A 66 -21.67 -2.18 1.84
C PHE A 66 -22.76 -1.40 2.56
N SER A 67 -23.98 -1.30 1.99
CA SER A 67 -25.13 -0.60 2.58
C SER A 67 -25.77 -1.35 3.75
N THR A 68 -25.47 -2.63 3.93
CA THR A 68 -25.92 -3.40 5.11
C THR A 68 -25.28 -2.92 6.41
N LEU A 69 -24.27 -2.04 6.36
CA LEU A 69 -23.57 -1.50 7.52
C LEU A 69 -23.86 -0.03 7.86
N LYS A 70 -24.52 0.74 7.00
CA LYS A 70 -24.89 2.14 7.30
C LYS A 70 -26.24 2.50 6.64
N ASN A 71 -27.19 2.94 7.50
CA ASN A 71 -28.54 3.44 7.25
C ASN A 71 -28.90 3.82 5.80
N PRO A 72 -30.06 3.38 5.29
CA PRO A 72 -30.58 3.78 3.99
C PRO A 72 -31.10 5.23 4.05
N GLY A 73 -30.22 6.18 3.88
CA GLY A 73 -30.59 7.56 3.58
C GLY A 73 -30.92 7.68 2.09
N ARG A 74 -32.22 7.87 1.79
CA ARG A 74 -32.84 8.26 0.51
C ARG A 74 -31.93 8.52 -0.68
N GLY A 75 -32.08 7.69 -1.70
CA GLY A 75 -32.07 7.89 -3.15
C GLY A 75 -31.39 9.15 -3.70
N GLY A 76 -30.09 9.15 -3.80
CA GLY A 76 -29.40 10.03 -4.70
C GLY A 76 -28.72 9.18 -5.77
N HIS A 77 -29.30 9.10 -6.96
CA HIS A 77 -28.53 8.65 -8.13
C HIS A 77 -27.32 9.57 -8.27
N SER A 78 -26.15 9.07 -7.90
CA SER A 78 -24.92 9.81 -8.12
C SER A 78 -24.81 10.08 -9.62
N LYS A 79 -24.73 11.35 -10.00
CA LYS A 79 -24.62 11.80 -11.38
C LYS A 79 -23.33 11.31 -12.06
N TYR A 80 -22.47 10.66 -11.30
CA TYR A 80 -21.19 10.12 -11.73
C TYR A 80 -21.05 8.65 -11.33
N SER A 81 -20.71 7.80 -12.30
CA SER A 81 -20.32 6.43 -12.02
C SER A 81 -19.07 6.43 -11.13
N PRO A 82 -19.07 5.70 -10.01
CA PRO A 82 -17.90 5.60 -9.14
C PRO A 82 -16.72 5.00 -9.91
N LYS A 83 -15.53 5.36 -9.46
CA LYS A 83 -14.29 4.79 -9.98
C LYS A 83 -13.68 3.88 -8.92
N ALA A 84 -13.09 2.79 -9.38
CA ALA A 84 -12.29 1.93 -8.55
C ALA A 84 -10.81 2.09 -8.92
N PHE A 85 -9.98 2.28 -7.92
CA PHE A 85 -8.55 2.55 -8.07
C PHE A 85 -7.76 1.32 -7.63
N THR A 86 -6.83 0.86 -8.46
CA THR A 86 -5.87 -0.18 -8.09
C THR A 86 -4.83 0.39 -7.12
N GLU A 87 -4.06 -0.47 -6.46
CA GLU A 87 -2.97 -0.07 -5.57
C GLU A 87 -1.99 0.92 -6.24
N LYS A 88 -1.61 0.66 -7.49
CA LYS A 88 -0.73 1.57 -8.26
C LYS A 88 -1.35 2.95 -8.45
N ALA A 89 -2.67 3.01 -8.65
CA ALA A 89 -3.38 4.27 -8.76
C ALA A 89 -3.41 5.03 -7.42
N LEU A 90 -3.52 4.33 -6.28
CA LEU A 90 -3.43 4.98 -4.95
C LEU A 90 -2.08 5.67 -4.78
N TYR A 91 -0.99 4.98 -5.05
CA TYR A 91 0.35 5.57 -4.98
C TYR A 91 0.49 6.79 -5.89
N MET A 92 -0.05 6.70 -7.11
CA MET A 92 -0.02 7.84 -8.03
C MET A 92 -0.86 9.02 -7.53
N ILE A 93 -2.04 8.76 -6.95
CA ILE A 93 -2.90 9.80 -6.36
C ILE A 93 -2.19 10.49 -5.21
N ALA A 94 -1.44 9.76 -4.36
CA ALA A 94 -0.66 10.36 -3.28
C ALA A 94 0.32 11.43 -3.80
N THR A 95 0.92 11.21 -4.97
CA THR A 95 1.89 12.16 -5.55
C THR A 95 1.27 13.45 -6.11
N ILE A 96 -0.04 13.50 -6.30
CA ILE A 96 -0.72 14.63 -6.94
C ILE A 96 -1.68 15.37 -6.01
N LEU A 97 -2.10 14.75 -4.91
CA LEU A 97 -2.94 15.39 -3.91
C LEU A 97 -2.13 16.30 -2.99
N LYS A 98 -2.73 17.43 -2.63
CA LYS A 98 -2.15 18.39 -1.68
C LYS A 98 -2.81 18.22 -0.31
N SER A 99 -2.52 17.12 0.37
CA SER A 99 -2.95 16.92 1.75
C SER A 99 -1.80 16.36 2.60
N PRO A 100 -1.79 16.60 3.92
CA PRO A 100 -0.77 16.04 4.81
C PRO A 100 -0.64 14.53 4.69
N LYS A 101 -1.75 13.81 4.65
CA LYS A 101 -1.77 12.35 4.48
C LYS A 101 -1.19 11.89 3.15
N ALA A 102 -1.51 12.59 2.05
CA ALA A 102 -0.94 12.28 0.74
C ALA A 102 0.57 12.51 0.72
N THR A 103 1.04 13.59 1.34
CA THR A 103 2.48 13.87 1.46
C THR A 103 3.20 12.81 2.28
N GLU A 104 2.65 12.43 3.44
CA GLU A 104 3.18 11.36 4.30
C GLU A 104 3.27 10.03 3.52
N THR A 105 2.20 9.66 2.82
CA THR A 105 2.18 8.45 1.97
C THR A 105 3.23 8.51 0.87
N THR A 106 3.39 9.66 0.21
CA THR A 106 4.41 9.83 -0.84
C THR A 106 5.82 9.65 -0.30
N ILE A 107 6.12 10.22 0.87
CA ILE A 107 7.42 10.06 1.54
C ILE A 107 7.66 8.59 1.87
N SER A 108 6.68 7.93 2.47
CA SER A 108 6.78 6.49 2.80
C SER A 108 7.06 5.61 1.58
N ILE A 109 6.40 5.88 0.45
CA ILE A 109 6.65 5.17 -0.82
C ILE A 109 8.10 5.37 -1.28
N ILE A 110 8.59 6.62 -1.25
CA ILE A 110 9.97 6.95 -1.68
C ILE A 110 10.98 6.26 -0.78
N GLU A 111 10.79 6.30 0.54
CA GLU A 111 11.67 5.64 1.50
C GLU A 111 11.69 4.12 1.33
N THR A 112 10.52 3.50 1.16
CA THR A 112 10.43 2.05 0.89
C THR A 112 11.14 1.69 -0.40
N PHE A 113 10.97 2.48 -1.46
CA PHE A 113 11.65 2.23 -2.72
C PHE A 113 13.17 2.39 -2.60
N ALA A 114 13.66 3.37 -1.82
CA ALA A 114 15.08 3.53 -1.54
C ALA A 114 15.66 2.32 -0.81
N LYS A 115 14.95 1.78 0.18
CA LYS A 115 15.31 0.55 0.92
C LYS A 115 15.38 -0.66 -0.01
N VAL A 116 14.38 -0.83 -0.89
CA VAL A 116 14.36 -1.93 -1.88
C VAL A 116 15.56 -1.84 -2.82
N ARG A 117 15.92 -0.64 -3.27
CA ARG A 117 17.12 -0.44 -4.11
C ARG A 117 18.41 -0.73 -3.37
N GLU A 118 18.52 -0.33 -2.11
CA GLU A 118 19.70 -0.65 -1.26
C GLU A 118 19.83 -2.16 -1.07
N LEU A 119 18.73 -2.84 -0.76
CA LEU A 119 18.68 -4.30 -0.64
C LEU A 119 19.13 -4.98 -1.94
N SER A 120 18.61 -4.55 -3.09
CA SER A 120 18.99 -5.10 -4.40
C SER A 120 20.47 -4.95 -4.67
N ARG A 121 21.08 -3.80 -4.32
CA ARG A 121 22.52 -3.56 -4.46
C ARG A 121 23.32 -4.48 -3.54
N ASN A 122 22.94 -4.56 -2.26
CA ASN A 122 23.62 -5.42 -1.29
C ASN A 122 23.63 -6.89 -1.73
N ILE A 123 22.49 -7.38 -2.25
CA ILE A 123 22.38 -8.75 -2.78
C ILE A 123 23.29 -8.95 -4.00
N SER A 124 23.36 -7.97 -4.91
CA SER A 124 24.20 -8.06 -6.10
C SER A 124 25.68 -8.10 -5.75
N GLU A 125 26.11 -7.28 -4.79
CA GLU A 125 27.49 -7.22 -4.32
C GLU A 125 27.90 -8.46 -3.51
N LEU A 126 26.93 -9.12 -2.84
CA LEU A 126 27.15 -10.29 -2.02
C LEU A 126 27.74 -11.46 -2.83
N HIS A 127 27.38 -11.59 -4.10
CA HIS A 127 27.91 -12.61 -4.99
C HIS A 127 29.36 -12.39 -5.41
N GLN A 128 29.87 -11.16 -5.30
CA GLN A 128 31.22 -10.77 -5.68
C GLN A 128 32.18 -10.71 -4.49
N GLN A 129 31.64 -10.82 -3.27
CA GLN A 129 32.39 -10.68 -2.04
C GLN A 129 33.03 -12.01 -1.62
N GLU A 130 34.35 -12.06 -1.58
CA GLU A 130 35.13 -13.25 -1.16
C GLU A 130 35.38 -13.28 0.34
N ASP A 131 35.43 -12.11 1.01
CA ASP A 131 35.67 -12.04 2.46
C ASP A 131 34.40 -12.45 3.24
N ASN A 132 34.53 -13.50 4.05
CA ASN A 132 33.44 -14.05 4.83
C ASN A 132 32.85 -13.08 5.87
N ASN A 133 33.67 -12.25 6.51
CA ASN A 133 33.21 -11.31 7.53
C ASN A 133 32.39 -10.19 6.89
N THR A 134 32.86 -9.63 5.79
CA THR A 134 32.15 -8.61 5.01
C THR A 134 30.85 -9.18 4.46
N ARG A 135 30.87 -10.41 3.94
CA ARG A 135 29.69 -11.11 3.43
C ARG A 135 28.63 -11.30 4.53
N GLN A 136 29.04 -11.70 5.73
CA GLN A 136 28.14 -11.87 6.87
C GLN A 136 27.51 -10.54 7.32
N SER A 137 28.30 -9.46 7.37
CA SER A 137 27.80 -8.11 7.66
C SER A 137 26.76 -7.63 6.63
N MET A 138 27.02 -7.87 5.34
CA MET A 138 26.07 -7.52 4.27
C MET A 138 24.77 -8.31 4.35
N LEU A 139 24.83 -9.60 4.72
CA LEU A 139 23.65 -10.43 4.94
C LEU A 139 22.82 -9.92 6.13
N GLN A 140 23.47 -9.59 7.25
CA GLN A 140 22.82 -9.01 8.41
C GLN A 140 22.10 -7.71 8.05
N LYS A 141 22.79 -6.78 7.37
CA LYS A 141 22.21 -5.50 6.91
C LYS A 141 21.02 -5.71 5.97
N SER A 142 21.12 -6.68 5.07
CA SER A 142 20.00 -7.03 4.18
C SER A 142 18.80 -7.57 4.96
N GLY A 143 19.02 -8.39 5.98
CA GLY A 143 17.99 -8.86 6.89
C GLY A 143 17.31 -7.73 7.66
N GLU A 144 18.07 -6.75 8.15
CA GLU A 144 17.56 -5.56 8.83
C GLU A 144 16.68 -4.71 7.90
N ILE A 145 17.10 -4.50 6.65
CA ILE A 145 16.30 -3.77 5.64
C ILE A 145 14.99 -4.49 5.36
N ILE A 146 15.01 -5.81 5.17
CA ILE A 146 13.79 -6.61 4.94
C ILE A 146 12.86 -6.51 6.15
N ALA A 147 13.39 -6.68 7.36
CA ALA A 147 12.60 -6.57 8.59
C ALA A 147 11.95 -5.19 8.73
N ASP A 148 12.65 -4.13 8.36
CA ASP A 148 12.15 -2.77 8.42
C ASP A 148 11.05 -2.50 7.37
N ILE A 149 11.20 -3.00 6.13
CA ILE A 149 10.15 -2.94 5.10
C ILE A 149 8.90 -3.68 5.58
N ILE A 150 9.04 -4.90 6.08
CA ILE A 150 7.90 -5.70 6.56
C ILE A 150 7.25 -5.05 7.77
N SER A 151 8.03 -4.52 8.72
CA SER A 151 7.49 -3.91 9.94
C SER A 151 6.78 -2.59 9.71
N SER A 152 7.11 -1.87 8.63
CA SER A 152 6.40 -0.64 8.25
C SER A 152 5.00 -0.93 7.68
N ASP A 153 4.79 -2.12 7.11
CA ASP A 153 3.52 -2.53 6.50
C ASP A 153 2.60 -3.30 7.46
N PHE A 154 3.12 -3.79 8.61
CA PHE A 154 2.34 -4.53 9.59
C PHE A 154 2.39 -3.87 10.95
N GLU A 155 1.29 -3.27 11.40
CA GLU A 155 1.04 -3.06 12.83
C GLU A 155 0.81 -4.43 13.47
N THR A 156 1.88 -5.04 13.97
CA THR A 156 1.79 -6.31 14.70
C THR A 156 1.31 -6.05 16.12
N THR A 157 0.08 -6.41 16.41
CA THR A 157 -0.40 -6.65 17.75
C THR A 157 0.30 -7.90 18.30
N ASP A 158 1.09 -7.72 19.39
CA ASP A 158 1.57 -8.74 20.34
C ASP A 158 2.12 -10.09 19.80
N THR A 159 2.78 -10.13 18.63
CA THR A 159 3.40 -11.35 18.13
C THR A 159 4.89 -11.15 17.84
N GLU A 160 5.71 -12.15 18.20
CA GLU A 160 7.10 -12.23 17.73
C GLU A 160 7.08 -12.47 16.23
N THR A 161 7.57 -11.51 15.44
CA THR A 161 7.80 -11.72 14.00
C THR A 161 9.22 -12.21 13.83
N THR A 162 9.37 -13.45 13.39
CA THR A 162 10.67 -14.03 13.05
C THR A 162 10.79 -14.09 11.53
N VAL A 163 11.75 -13.38 10.97
CA VAL A 163 12.12 -13.51 9.56
C VAL A 163 13.34 -14.40 9.48
N GLU A 164 13.20 -15.57 8.86
CA GLU A 164 14.29 -16.50 8.64
C GLU A 164 14.62 -16.56 7.15
N LEU A 165 15.81 -16.06 6.79
CA LEU A 165 16.33 -16.12 5.43
C LEU A 165 17.30 -17.29 5.31
N ASN A 166 16.84 -18.35 4.63
CA ASN A 166 17.67 -19.49 4.26
C ASN A 166 18.21 -19.30 2.83
N LEU A 167 19.40 -18.74 2.75
CA LEU A 167 20.18 -18.74 1.51
C LEU A 167 21.08 -19.97 1.55
N ALA A 168 20.94 -20.89 0.65
CA ALA A 168 21.54 -22.24 0.52
C ALA A 168 22.84 -22.58 1.30
N ILE A 169 23.57 -21.61 1.82
CA ILE A 169 24.84 -21.72 2.57
C ILE A 169 24.80 -20.96 3.92
N LEU A 170 23.84 -20.03 4.13
CA LEU A 170 23.74 -19.18 5.33
C LEU A 170 22.28 -19.01 5.76
N SER A 171 22.02 -19.28 7.03
CA SER A 171 20.74 -19.00 7.68
C SER A 171 20.88 -17.76 8.54
N VAL A 172 20.09 -16.71 8.24
CA VAL A 172 20.00 -15.50 9.09
C VAL A 172 18.62 -15.48 9.73
N LYS A 173 18.59 -15.53 11.07
CA LYS A 173 17.36 -15.43 11.84
C LYS A 173 17.30 -14.08 12.54
N HIS A 174 16.34 -13.26 12.17
CA HIS A 174 16.05 -11.98 12.83
C HIS A 174 14.73 -12.07 13.56
N THR A 175 14.72 -11.79 14.87
CA THR A 175 13.52 -11.85 15.71
C THR A 175 13.24 -10.46 16.29
N ILE A 176 12.12 -9.85 15.93
CA ILE A 176 11.67 -8.57 16.48
C ILE A 176 10.74 -8.85 17.66
N LYS A 177 11.17 -8.47 18.88
CA LYS A 177 10.35 -8.48 20.08
C LYS A 177 9.88 -7.07 20.40
N ARG A 178 8.62 -6.78 20.25
CA ARG A 178 8.02 -5.51 20.71
C ARG A 178 7.31 -5.73 22.04
N LYS A 179 7.62 -4.86 23.03
CA LYS A 179 6.86 -4.83 24.29
C LYS A 179 5.61 -3.96 24.09
N PRO A 180 4.44 -4.38 24.64
CA PRO A 180 3.23 -3.54 24.60
C PRO A 180 3.51 -2.20 25.29
N LYS A 181 3.11 -1.10 24.66
CA LYS A 181 3.04 0.20 25.34
C LYS A 181 1.89 0.14 26.35
N LYS A 182 2.23 0.33 27.64
CA LYS A 182 1.25 0.57 28.70
C LYS A 182 0.52 1.87 28.47
#